data_11a0678332a16d1368f5617d7a26f8eb
#
_entry.id   11a0678332a16d1368f5617d7a26f8eb
#
_cell.length_a   1.000
_cell.length_b   1.000
_cell.length_c   1.000
_cell.angle_alpha   90.00
_cell.angle_beta   90.00
_cell.angle_gamma   90.00
#
_symmetry.space_group_name_H-M   'P 1'
#
loop_
_entity.id
_entity.type
_entity.pdbx_description
1 polymer ?
#
loop_
_entity_poly.entity_id
_entity_poly.type
_entity_poly.pdbx_seq_one_letter_code
_entity_poly.pdbx_strand_id
1 'polypeptide(L)'
;FAACSPLAHAQQDPGEWRQRVFVYGMGAAIEGDAQIGNVKVPVDVSISDLFDALKFGAMAAYRVENDVWSFTGDVTYMNLGWSAQTQQGRASSGLDVEQITVMGTAGRRLTPHLEALFSLAYFDLSADLQVRVLQQRTEVSRDASWVDPLVGLNYVVPIGGKWTYTLRGDVGGFGIGSDLTWHMITTFRRQNTQRFAWYLGYRVIAYDYEDGSGRNYQHYDLRQHGPGAGIAFSF
;
A
#
# COMPACT_ATOMS: atom_id res chain seq x y z
N PHE A 1 -39.56 19.58 30.52
CA PHE A 1 -39.69 18.30 29.83
C PHE A 1 -39.39 18.53 28.35
N ALA A 2 -38.14 18.39 27.94
CA ALA A 2 -37.70 18.37 26.54
C ALA A 2 -37.51 16.90 26.14
N ALA A 3 -38.37 16.40 25.28
CA ALA A 3 -38.28 15.08 24.71
C ALA A 3 -37.06 15.03 23.79
N CYS A 4 -36.09 14.25 24.17
CA CYS A 4 -34.97 13.86 23.32
C CYS A 4 -35.54 12.90 22.26
N SER A 5 -35.77 13.36 21.05
CA SER A 5 -36.07 12.48 19.91
C SER A 5 -34.82 11.67 19.60
N PRO A 6 -34.90 10.35 19.58
CA PRO A 6 -33.79 9.55 19.08
C PRO A 6 -33.64 9.89 17.60
N LEU A 7 -32.42 10.25 17.19
CA LEU A 7 -32.04 10.33 15.81
C LEU A 7 -32.43 8.98 15.16
N ALA A 8 -33.41 9.03 14.28
CA ALA A 8 -33.84 7.87 13.51
C ALA A 8 -32.60 7.33 12.78
N HIS A 9 -32.05 6.21 13.26
CA HIS A 9 -31.28 5.32 12.44
C HIS A 9 -32.26 4.86 11.37
N ALA A 10 -32.07 5.30 10.14
CA ALA A 10 -32.76 4.69 9.01
C ALA A 10 -32.55 3.19 9.18
N GLN A 11 -33.62 2.43 9.35
CA GLN A 11 -33.59 0.97 9.34
C GLN A 11 -33.07 0.59 7.96
N GLN A 12 -31.76 0.24 7.91
CA GLN A 12 -31.17 -0.34 6.72
C GLN A 12 -31.67 -1.77 6.65
N ASP A 13 -32.17 -2.19 5.49
CA ASP A 13 -32.60 -3.54 5.27
C ASP A 13 -31.41 -4.50 5.51
N PRO A 14 -31.61 -5.58 6.30
CA PRO A 14 -30.56 -6.57 6.54
C PRO A 14 -30.11 -7.16 5.20
N GLY A 15 -28.81 -6.98 4.86
CA GLY A 15 -28.21 -7.49 3.63
C GLY A 15 -28.01 -6.45 2.51
N GLU A 16 -28.37 -5.18 2.72
CA GLU A 16 -28.09 -4.12 1.76
C GLU A 16 -26.58 -3.92 1.57
N TRP A 17 -26.14 -3.86 0.32
CA TRP A 17 -24.77 -3.62 -0.05
C TRP A 17 -24.45 -2.13 -0.05
N ARG A 18 -23.48 -1.72 0.76
CA ARG A 18 -22.96 -0.36 0.83
C ARG A 18 -21.66 -0.27 0.06
N GLN A 19 -21.49 0.78 -0.71
CA GLN A 19 -20.33 0.99 -1.56
C GLN A 19 -19.54 2.20 -1.10
N ARG A 20 -18.21 2.12 -1.23
CA ARG A 20 -17.32 3.21 -0.86
C ARG A 20 -16.09 3.24 -1.76
N VAL A 21 -15.80 4.43 -2.29
CA VAL A 21 -14.58 4.73 -3.03
C VAL A 21 -13.65 5.52 -2.13
N PHE A 22 -12.37 5.18 -2.16
CA PHE A 22 -11.30 5.88 -1.45
C PHE A 22 -10.31 6.43 -2.46
N VAL A 23 -9.84 7.66 -2.21
CA VAL A 23 -8.67 8.24 -2.87
C VAL A 23 -7.75 8.71 -1.76
N TYR A 24 -6.50 8.28 -1.81
CA TYR A 24 -5.57 8.55 -0.72
C TYR A 24 -4.14 8.69 -1.23
N GLY A 25 -3.26 9.19 -0.38
CA GLY A 25 -1.83 9.24 -0.59
C GLY A 25 -1.09 8.98 0.71
N MET A 26 0.14 8.55 0.61
CA MET A 26 1.03 8.37 1.76
C MET A 26 2.42 8.91 1.46
N GLY A 27 3.06 9.47 2.48
CA GLY A 27 4.49 9.68 2.47
C GLY A 27 5.17 8.41 2.96
N ALA A 28 5.86 7.70 2.07
CA ALA A 28 6.49 6.45 2.42
C ALA A 28 8.01 6.62 2.62
N ALA A 29 8.55 6.02 3.68
CA ALA A 29 9.95 5.65 3.75
C ALA A 29 10.10 4.21 3.23
N ILE A 30 11.23 3.88 2.61
CA ILE A 30 11.55 2.55 2.11
C ILE A 30 12.88 2.14 2.71
N GLU A 31 12.89 1.05 3.48
CA GLU A 31 14.08 0.56 4.17
C GLU A 31 14.25 -0.94 3.88
N GLY A 32 15.51 -1.41 3.90
CA GLY A 32 15.83 -2.82 3.76
C GLY A 32 17.03 -3.09 2.89
N ASP A 33 16.99 -4.20 2.19
CA ASP A 33 18.05 -4.66 1.30
C ASP A 33 17.50 -5.08 -0.06
N ALA A 34 18.22 -4.74 -1.13
CA ALA A 34 17.98 -5.25 -2.47
C ALA A 34 19.26 -5.94 -2.98
N GLN A 35 19.12 -7.13 -3.56
CA GLN A 35 20.24 -7.88 -4.12
C GLN A 35 19.93 -8.28 -5.57
N ILE A 36 20.90 -8.08 -6.45
CA ILE A 36 20.87 -8.50 -7.84
C ILE A 36 22.16 -9.27 -8.14
N GLY A 37 22.05 -10.55 -8.42
CA GLY A 37 23.19 -11.46 -8.54
C GLY A 37 24.02 -11.49 -7.24
N ASN A 38 25.28 -11.09 -7.33
CA ASN A 38 26.18 -11.04 -6.17
C ASN A 38 26.30 -9.65 -5.53
N VAL A 39 25.52 -8.68 -6.01
CA VAL A 39 25.57 -7.28 -5.51
C VAL A 39 24.38 -7.05 -4.59
N LYS A 40 24.67 -6.87 -3.31
CA LYS A 40 23.69 -6.48 -2.29
C LYS A 40 23.84 -4.99 -1.99
N VAL A 41 22.73 -4.27 -2.00
CA VAL A 41 22.68 -2.81 -1.76
C VAL A 41 21.66 -2.54 -0.65
N PRO A 42 22.06 -1.83 0.42
CA PRO A 42 21.08 -1.35 1.39
C PRO A 42 20.19 -0.28 0.77
N VAL A 43 18.90 -0.34 1.06
CA VAL A 43 17.89 0.63 0.64
C VAL A 43 17.47 1.42 1.87
N ASP A 44 17.67 2.72 1.83
CA ASP A 44 17.26 3.65 2.89
C ASP A 44 16.79 4.95 2.24
N VAL A 45 15.50 5.01 1.95
CA VAL A 45 14.85 6.16 1.32
C VAL A 45 13.91 6.81 2.34
N SER A 46 14.26 8.00 2.78
CA SER A 46 13.42 8.75 3.71
C SER A 46 12.15 9.27 3.01
N ILE A 47 11.15 9.69 3.80
CA ILE A 47 9.92 10.30 3.27
C ILE A 47 10.24 11.53 2.42
N SER A 48 11.21 12.37 2.81
CA SER A 48 11.63 13.54 2.04
C SER A 48 12.26 13.14 0.71
N ASP A 49 13.18 12.17 0.72
CA ASP A 49 13.85 11.69 -0.50
C ASP A 49 12.86 11.06 -1.48
N LEU A 50 11.83 10.39 -0.95
CA LEU A 50 10.77 9.83 -1.78
C LEU A 50 9.94 10.94 -2.44
N PHE A 51 9.57 12.01 -1.72
CA PHE A 51 8.85 13.12 -2.31
C PHE A 51 9.69 13.87 -3.35
N ASP A 52 10.99 14.02 -3.13
CA ASP A 52 11.90 14.64 -4.08
C ASP A 52 12.08 13.81 -5.36
N ALA A 53 12.02 12.47 -5.22
CA ALA A 53 12.11 11.53 -6.34
C ALA A 53 10.76 11.27 -7.04
N LEU A 54 9.64 11.61 -6.40
CA LEU A 54 8.30 11.27 -6.89
C LEU A 54 7.96 12.01 -8.17
N LYS A 55 7.89 11.27 -9.28
CA LYS A 55 7.40 11.77 -10.56
C LYS A 55 5.87 11.73 -10.62
N PHE A 56 5.30 10.63 -10.17
CA PHE A 56 3.85 10.43 -10.11
C PHE A 56 3.48 9.35 -9.08
N GLY A 57 2.35 9.54 -8.41
CA GLY A 57 1.77 8.54 -7.50
C GLY A 57 0.25 8.66 -7.46
N ALA A 58 -0.43 7.51 -7.45
CA ALA A 58 -1.88 7.43 -7.34
C ALA A 58 -2.28 6.23 -6.48
N MET A 59 -3.20 6.45 -5.56
CA MET A 59 -3.68 5.40 -4.66
C MET A 59 -5.20 5.49 -4.55
N ALA A 60 -5.89 4.37 -4.80
CA ALA A 60 -7.33 4.30 -4.74
C ALA A 60 -7.79 2.93 -4.25
N ALA A 61 -8.94 2.89 -3.57
CA ALA A 61 -9.59 1.65 -3.20
C ALA A 61 -11.10 1.74 -3.41
N TYR A 62 -11.70 0.59 -3.68
CA TYR A 62 -13.14 0.41 -3.74
C TYR A 62 -13.54 -0.71 -2.81
N ARG A 63 -14.51 -0.44 -1.94
CA ARG A 63 -15.06 -1.41 -1.00
C ARG A 63 -16.56 -1.50 -1.16
N VAL A 64 -17.04 -2.73 -1.24
CA VAL A 64 -18.45 -3.08 -1.13
C VAL A 64 -18.64 -3.98 0.07
N GLU A 65 -19.63 -3.70 0.91
CA GLU A 65 -19.84 -4.44 2.15
C GLU A 65 -21.32 -4.55 2.51
N ASN A 66 -21.69 -5.65 3.16
CA ASN A 66 -22.95 -5.80 3.86
C ASN A 66 -22.70 -6.16 5.33
N ASP A 67 -23.69 -6.68 6.03
CA ASP A 67 -23.55 -6.99 7.46
C ASP A 67 -22.70 -8.25 7.73
N VAL A 68 -22.41 -9.07 6.71
CA VAL A 68 -21.67 -10.35 6.83
C VAL A 68 -20.36 -10.32 6.05
N TRP A 69 -20.37 -9.81 4.83
CA TRP A 69 -19.26 -9.87 3.90
C TRP A 69 -18.78 -8.49 3.46
N SER A 70 -17.53 -8.42 3.11
CA SER A 70 -16.94 -7.26 2.43
C SER A 70 -16.00 -7.71 1.33
N PHE A 71 -15.90 -6.89 0.27
CA PHE A 71 -14.93 -7.06 -0.79
C PHE A 71 -14.26 -5.71 -1.03
N THR A 72 -12.94 -5.71 -1.10
CA THR A 72 -12.15 -4.49 -1.31
C THR A 72 -11.13 -4.73 -2.41
N GLY A 73 -11.08 -3.85 -3.39
CA GLY A 73 -9.96 -3.72 -4.33
C GLY A 73 -9.15 -2.47 -3.97
N ASP A 74 -7.86 -2.59 -3.86
CA ASP A 74 -6.91 -1.51 -3.57
C ASP A 74 -5.84 -1.47 -4.64
N VAL A 75 -5.51 -0.30 -5.16
CA VAL A 75 -4.48 -0.10 -6.17
C VAL A 75 -3.56 1.03 -5.73
N THR A 76 -2.29 0.75 -5.73
CA THR A 76 -1.21 1.73 -5.51
C THR A 76 -0.29 1.74 -6.71
N TYR A 77 -0.04 2.92 -7.27
CA TYR A 77 0.94 3.16 -8.31
C TYR A 77 1.93 4.22 -7.84
N MET A 78 3.20 3.98 -8.07
CA MET A 78 4.28 4.91 -7.73
C MET A 78 5.37 4.86 -8.80
N ASN A 79 5.81 6.04 -9.27
CA ASN A 79 6.94 6.21 -10.18
C ASN A 79 7.92 7.18 -9.55
N LEU A 80 9.13 6.74 -9.32
CA LEU A 80 10.22 7.47 -8.68
C LEU A 80 11.39 7.63 -9.64
N GLY A 81 12.11 8.74 -9.54
CA GLY A 81 13.29 8.96 -10.35
C GLY A 81 14.38 9.72 -9.61
N TRP A 82 15.57 9.17 -9.61
CA TRP A 82 16.78 9.81 -9.05
C TRP A 82 17.77 10.09 -10.17
N SER A 83 18.46 11.19 -10.07
CA SER A 83 19.56 11.53 -10.98
C SER A 83 20.73 12.11 -10.22
N ALA A 84 21.93 11.68 -10.57
CA ALA A 84 23.16 12.24 -10.06
C ALA A 84 24.13 12.57 -11.21
N GLN A 85 24.85 13.69 -11.08
CA GLN A 85 25.87 14.11 -12.04
C GLN A 85 27.13 14.51 -11.30
N THR A 86 28.29 14.18 -11.86
CA THR A 86 29.57 14.70 -11.36
C THR A 86 29.69 16.19 -11.68
N GLN A 87 30.38 16.97 -10.80
CA GLN A 87 30.57 18.42 -10.97
C GLN A 87 31.17 18.83 -12.33
N GLN A 88 31.83 17.93 -13.04
CA GLN A 88 32.43 18.17 -14.35
C GLN A 88 31.60 17.65 -15.51
N GLY A 89 30.41 17.10 -15.27
CA GLY A 89 29.51 16.54 -16.30
C GLY A 89 30.04 15.31 -17.03
N ARG A 90 31.13 14.72 -16.56
CA ARG A 90 31.82 13.57 -17.21
C ARG A 90 31.17 12.23 -16.90
N ALA A 91 30.38 12.14 -15.84
CA ALA A 91 29.60 10.98 -15.50
C ALA A 91 28.22 11.42 -14.97
N SER A 92 27.19 10.65 -15.32
CA SER A 92 25.85 10.80 -14.77
C SER A 92 25.24 9.42 -14.56
N SER A 93 24.38 9.33 -13.54
CA SER A 93 23.55 8.16 -13.30
C SER A 93 22.10 8.57 -13.14
N GLY A 94 21.17 7.76 -13.61
CA GLY A 94 19.73 7.88 -13.39
C GLY A 94 19.20 6.54 -12.93
N LEU A 95 18.30 6.57 -11.97
CA LEU A 95 17.54 5.40 -11.52
C LEU A 95 16.06 5.75 -11.57
N ASP A 96 15.31 4.99 -12.34
CA ASP A 96 13.87 5.06 -12.40
C ASP A 96 13.29 3.79 -11.77
N VAL A 97 12.35 3.95 -10.84
CA VAL A 97 11.67 2.83 -10.17
C VAL A 97 10.17 3.04 -10.34
N GLU A 98 9.52 2.03 -10.89
CA GLU A 98 8.07 1.97 -11.02
C GLU A 98 7.54 0.81 -10.18
N GLN A 99 6.51 1.07 -9.39
CA GLN A 99 5.87 0.06 -8.57
C GLN A 99 4.35 0.13 -8.73
N ILE A 100 3.77 -1.04 -9.01
CA ILE A 100 2.33 -1.27 -8.97
C ILE A 100 2.05 -2.30 -7.87
N THR A 101 1.06 -2.01 -7.03
CA THR A 101 0.52 -3.00 -6.10
C THR A 101 -0.99 -3.03 -6.25
N VAL A 102 -1.54 -4.22 -6.49
CA VAL A 102 -2.99 -4.46 -6.55
C VAL A 102 -3.35 -5.49 -5.49
N MET A 103 -4.27 -5.14 -4.59
CA MET A 103 -4.72 -6.05 -3.54
C MET A 103 -6.23 -6.24 -3.60
N GLY A 104 -6.66 -7.48 -3.81
CA GLY A 104 -8.06 -7.91 -3.69
C GLY A 104 -8.27 -8.57 -2.34
N THR A 105 -9.25 -8.12 -1.56
CA THR A 105 -9.54 -8.63 -0.21
C THR A 105 -11.00 -9.06 -0.09
N ALA A 106 -11.25 -10.26 0.39
CA ALA A 106 -12.55 -10.72 0.88
C ALA A 106 -12.54 -10.74 2.41
N GLY A 107 -13.53 -10.13 3.03
CA GLY A 107 -13.67 -10.07 4.47
C GLY A 107 -14.97 -10.73 4.96
N ARG A 108 -14.91 -11.41 6.08
CA ARG A 108 -16.09 -11.95 6.78
C ARG A 108 -16.18 -11.37 8.17
N ARG A 109 -17.28 -10.72 8.47
CA ARG A 109 -17.54 -10.13 9.79
C ARG A 109 -17.78 -11.23 10.81
N LEU A 110 -16.93 -11.31 11.83
CA LEU A 110 -17.01 -12.26 12.94
C LEU A 110 -17.79 -11.67 14.11
N THR A 111 -17.62 -10.38 14.35
CA THR A 111 -18.34 -9.59 15.37
C THR A 111 -18.65 -8.20 14.79
N PRO A 112 -19.44 -7.36 15.48
CA PRO A 112 -19.67 -5.97 15.04
C PRO A 112 -18.40 -5.15 14.82
N HIS A 113 -17.27 -5.55 15.43
CA HIS A 113 -16.01 -4.82 15.39
C HIS A 113 -14.86 -5.58 14.74
N LEU A 114 -15.00 -6.89 14.50
CA LEU A 114 -13.92 -7.73 14.01
C LEU A 114 -14.32 -8.44 12.72
N GLU A 115 -13.43 -8.38 11.74
CA GLU A 115 -13.56 -9.01 10.43
C GLU A 115 -12.33 -9.87 10.15
N ALA A 116 -12.52 -11.12 9.74
CA ALA A 116 -11.46 -11.97 9.20
C ALA A 116 -11.28 -11.67 7.72
N LEU A 117 -10.03 -11.61 7.26
CA LEU A 117 -9.66 -11.23 5.90
C LEU A 117 -8.91 -12.35 5.20
N PHE A 118 -9.19 -12.49 3.91
CA PHE A 118 -8.35 -13.19 2.95
C PHE A 118 -8.05 -12.25 1.79
N SER A 119 -6.77 -12.09 1.44
CA SER A 119 -6.33 -11.17 0.40
C SER A 119 -5.42 -11.87 -0.60
N LEU A 120 -5.45 -11.39 -1.84
CA LEU A 120 -4.43 -11.66 -2.86
C LEU A 120 -3.79 -10.32 -3.21
N ALA A 121 -2.48 -10.23 -3.04
CA ALA A 121 -1.70 -9.05 -3.37
C ALA A 121 -0.79 -9.35 -4.57
N TYR A 122 -0.96 -8.60 -5.65
CA TYR A 122 -0.06 -8.59 -6.80
C TYR A 122 0.90 -7.43 -6.65
N PHE A 123 2.18 -7.72 -6.78
CA PHE A 123 3.28 -6.75 -6.82
C PHE A 123 3.94 -6.78 -8.18
N ASP A 124 4.25 -5.61 -8.70
CA ASP A 124 5.04 -5.42 -9.90
C ASP A 124 6.03 -4.28 -9.64
N LEU A 125 7.29 -4.58 -9.79
CA LEU A 125 8.41 -3.68 -9.51
C LEU A 125 9.35 -3.67 -10.69
N SER A 126 9.55 -2.51 -11.32
CA SER A 126 10.50 -2.29 -12.39
C SER A 126 11.54 -1.27 -11.96
N ALA A 127 12.81 -1.55 -12.24
CA ALA A 127 13.93 -0.67 -11.93
C ALA A 127 14.85 -0.52 -13.14
N ASP A 128 14.99 0.72 -13.64
CA ASP A 128 15.86 1.07 -14.76
C ASP A 128 17.03 1.92 -14.29
N LEU A 129 18.22 1.35 -14.33
CA LEU A 129 19.47 2.03 -14.01
C LEU A 129 20.19 2.45 -15.30
N GLN A 130 20.43 3.73 -15.45
CA GLN A 130 21.21 4.31 -16.54
C GLN A 130 22.52 4.90 -15.99
N VAL A 131 23.63 4.47 -16.54
CA VAL A 131 24.95 5.01 -16.18
C VAL A 131 25.65 5.49 -17.44
N ARG A 132 26.05 6.75 -17.44
CA ARG A 132 26.86 7.35 -18.51
C ARG A 132 28.20 7.78 -17.97
N VAL A 133 29.27 7.29 -18.60
CA VAL A 133 30.65 7.72 -18.31
C VAL A 133 31.30 8.13 -19.64
N LEU A 134 31.61 9.43 -19.76
CA LEU A 134 32.08 10.03 -21.01
C LEU A 134 31.06 9.82 -22.15
N GLN A 135 31.42 9.03 -23.16
CA GLN A 135 30.53 8.72 -24.31
C GLN A 135 29.90 7.31 -24.20
N GLN A 136 30.23 6.55 -23.18
CA GLN A 136 29.65 5.20 -22.97
C GLN A 136 28.39 5.30 -22.12
N ARG A 137 27.31 4.66 -22.59
CA ARG A 137 26.06 4.51 -21.88
C ARG A 137 25.82 3.03 -21.59
N THR A 138 25.54 2.71 -20.36
CA THR A 138 25.11 1.38 -19.93
C THR A 138 23.72 1.51 -19.32
N GLU A 139 22.81 0.64 -19.74
CA GLU A 139 21.46 0.54 -19.19
C GLU A 139 21.28 -0.86 -18.63
N VAL A 140 20.70 -0.94 -17.44
CA VAL A 140 20.34 -2.20 -16.80
C VAL A 140 18.89 -2.07 -16.34
N SER A 141 18.02 -2.89 -16.89
CA SER A 141 16.61 -3.00 -16.48
C SER A 141 16.39 -4.27 -15.69
N ARG A 142 15.56 -4.22 -14.68
CA ARG A 142 15.14 -5.36 -13.87
C ARG A 142 13.68 -5.24 -13.53
N ASP A 143 12.97 -6.33 -13.75
CA ASP A 143 11.56 -6.47 -13.46
C ASP A 143 11.35 -7.64 -12.51
N ALA A 144 10.45 -7.49 -11.55
CA ALA A 144 10.01 -8.54 -10.66
C ALA A 144 8.50 -8.43 -10.45
N SER A 145 7.79 -9.54 -10.57
CA SER A 145 6.36 -9.57 -10.28
C SER A 145 5.96 -10.86 -9.60
N TRP A 146 5.10 -10.77 -8.59
CA TRP A 146 4.63 -11.94 -7.84
C TRP A 146 3.23 -11.71 -7.26
N VAL A 147 2.63 -12.80 -6.78
CA VAL A 147 1.33 -12.78 -6.11
C VAL A 147 1.46 -13.45 -4.76
N ASP A 148 1.02 -12.77 -3.70
CA ASP A 148 0.99 -13.28 -2.35
C ASP A 148 -0.46 -13.49 -1.86
N PRO A 149 -0.81 -14.69 -1.40
CA PRO A 149 -1.98 -14.89 -0.57
C PRO A 149 -1.68 -14.40 0.86
N LEU A 150 -2.64 -13.66 1.45
CA LEU A 150 -2.53 -13.19 2.83
C LEU A 150 -3.81 -13.52 3.60
N VAL A 151 -3.64 -13.74 4.90
CA VAL A 151 -4.72 -13.83 5.86
C VAL A 151 -4.57 -12.75 6.92
N GLY A 152 -5.67 -12.21 7.41
CA GLY A 152 -5.60 -11.09 8.33
C GLY A 152 -6.84 -10.85 9.13
N LEU A 153 -6.76 -9.80 9.94
CA LEU A 153 -7.86 -9.31 10.77
C LEU A 153 -8.00 -7.80 10.59
N ASN A 154 -9.24 -7.34 10.62
CA ASN A 154 -9.58 -5.93 10.60
C ASN A 154 -10.48 -5.61 11.81
N TYR A 155 -9.99 -4.75 12.68
CA TYR A 155 -10.70 -4.30 13.86
C TYR A 155 -11.16 -2.87 13.68
N VAL A 156 -12.48 -2.63 13.78
CA VAL A 156 -13.11 -1.32 13.56
C VAL A 156 -13.94 -0.95 14.77
N VAL A 157 -13.66 0.20 15.38
CA VAL A 157 -14.35 0.64 16.58
C VAL A 157 -14.71 2.13 16.50
N PRO A 158 -15.97 2.50 16.79
CA PRO A 158 -16.35 3.88 17.01
C PRO A 158 -15.68 4.40 18.30
N ILE A 159 -14.96 5.53 18.21
CA ILE A 159 -14.26 6.14 19.36
C ILE A 159 -14.92 7.43 19.86
N GLY A 160 -16.16 7.68 19.42
CA GLY A 160 -17.00 8.78 19.85
C GLY A 160 -17.27 9.82 18.76
N GLY A 161 -18.43 10.46 18.84
CA GLY A 161 -18.88 11.44 17.86
C GLY A 161 -18.94 10.88 16.45
N LYS A 162 -18.19 11.52 15.53
CA LYS A 162 -18.12 11.11 14.12
C LYS A 162 -16.84 10.33 13.80
N TRP A 163 -16.08 9.90 14.80
CA TRP A 163 -14.79 9.25 14.63
C TRP A 163 -14.89 7.73 14.73
N THR A 164 -14.12 7.07 13.88
CA THR A 164 -13.92 5.62 13.88
C THR A 164 -12.44 5.34 13.80
N TYR A 165 -11.96 4.43 14.62
CA TYR A 165 -10.62 3.88 14.56
C TYR A 165 -10.65 2.53 13.85
N THR A 166 -9.65 2.26 13.03
CA THR A 166 -9.46 0.96 12.35
C THR A 166 -8.02 0.53 12.52
N LEU A 167 -7.85 -0.76 12.84
CA LEU A 167 -6.57 -1.45 12.82
C LEU A 167 -6.73 -2.72 11.98
N ARG A 168 -5.93 -2.85 10.93
CA ARG A 168 -5.84 -4.02 10.07
C ARG A 168 -4.43 -4.59 10.14
N GLY A 169 -4.31 -5.91 10.18
CA GLY A 169 -3.06 -6.65 10.03
C GLY A 169 -3.26 -7.87 9.16
N ASP A 170 -2.36 -8.09 8.22
CA ASP A 170 -2.34 -9.23 7.31
C ASP A 170 -0.93 -9.84 7.31
N VAL A 171 -0.83 -11.15 7.14
CA VAL A 171 0.41 -11.90 6.95
C VAL A 171 0.23 -12.92 5.83
N GLY A 172 1.25 -13.13 5.03
CA GLY A 172 1.16 -13.99 3.85
C GLY A 172 2.49 -14.26 3.18
N GLY A 173 2.46 -14.52 1.88
CA GLY A 173 3.59 -15.01 1.09
C GLY A 173 3.66 -16.51 1.15
N PHE A 174 4.09 -17.06 2.31
CA PHE A 174 4.17 -18.50 2.60
C PHE A 174 4.98 -19.30 1.58
N GLY A 175 5.94 -18.67 0.88
CA GLY A 175 6.73 -19.29 -0.18
C GLY A 175 5.96 -19.55 -1.49
N ILE A 176 4.78 -18.89 -1.70
CA ILE A 176 4.02 -18.98 -2.96
C ILE A 176 4.50 -17.93 -3.95
N GLY A 177 4.54 -16.66 -3.54
CA GLY A 177 5.17 -15.56 -4.25
C GLY A 177 6.41 -15.12 -3.50
N SER A 178 6.25 -14.45 -2.36
CA SER A 178 7.32 -14.12 -1.42
C SER A 178 7.44 -15.18 -0.33
N ASP A 179 8.58 -15.21 0.37
CA ASP A 179 8.75 -16.02 1.57
C ASP A 179 7.86 -15.52 2.70
N LEU A 180 7.82 -14.21 2.85
CA LEU A 180 6.98 -13.53 3.84
C LEU A 180 6.52 -12.18 3.31
N THR A 181 5.23 -11.92 3.39
CA THR A 181 4.66 -10.57 3.27
C THR A 181 3.80 -10.28 4.48
N TRP A 182 3.95 -9.10 5.07
CA TRP A 182 3.02 -8.64 6.10
C TRP A 182 2.62 -7.19 5.86
N HIS A 183 1.39 -6.88 6.24
CA HIS A 183 0.80 -5.57 6.05
C HIS A 183 0.09 -5.14 7.34
N MET A 184 0.30 -3.89 7.72
CA MET A 184 -0.43 -3.27 8.83
C MET A 184 -0.90 -1.88 8.40
N ILE A 185 -2.14 -1.57 8.72
CA ILE A 185 -2.70 -0.23 8.54
C ILE A 185 -3.51 0.17 9.76
N THR A 186 -3.28 1.38 10.23
CA THR A 186 -4.11 2.01 11.26
C THR A 186 -4.68 3.30 10.71
N THR A 187 -5.98 3.55 10.92
CA THR A 187 -6.63 4.76 10.44
C THR A 187 -7.60 5.36 11.45
N PHE A 188 -7.65 6.67 11.47
CA PHE A 188 -8.69 7.48 12.08
C PHE A 188 -9.56 8.05 10.98
N ARG A 189 -10.82 7.65 10.95
CA ARG A 189 -11.82 8.15 10.02
C ARG A 189 -12.72 9.14 10.71
N ARG A 190 -12.98 10.30 10.08
CA ARG A 190 -14.01 11.21 10.50
C ARG A 190 -15.10 11.32 9.45
N GLN A 191 -16.34 10.97 9.81
CA GLN A 191 -17.51 11.13 8.95
C GLN A 191 -17.97 12.58 9.00
N ASN A 192 -17.90 13.31 7.88
CA ASN A 192 -18.32 14.70 7.80
C ASN A 192 -19.81 14.81 7.44
N THR A 193 -20.21 14.08 6.40
CA THR A 193 -21.59 13.96 5.94
C THR A 193 -21.97 12.49 5.79
N GLN A 194 -23.21 12.16 5.44
CA GLN A 194 -23.60 10.77 5.18
C GLN A 194 -22.78 10.11 4.07
N ARG A 195 -22.29 10.88 3.08
CA ARG A 195 -21.58 10.38 1.92
C ARG A 195 -20.07 10.65 1.93
N PHE A 196 -19.58 11.54 2.78
CA PHE A 196 -18.18 11.98 2.76
C PHE A 196 -17.49 11.80 4.09
N ALA A 197 -16.31 11.19 4.04
CA ALA A 197 -15.39 11.06 5.16
C ALA A 197 -13.96 11.35 4.73
N TRP A 198 -13.13 11.78 5.69
CA TRP A 198 -11.68 11.83 5.50
C TRP A 198 -10.98 10.89 6.48
N TYR A 199 -9.75 10.51 6.11
CA TYR A 199 -8.92 9.55 6.82
C TYR A 199 -7.54 10.12 7.07
N LEU A 200 -7.02 9.83 8.25
CA LEU A 200 -5.60 9.94 8.57
C LEU A 200 -5.14 8.59 9.10
N GLY A 201 -3.95 8.18 8.75
CA GLY A 201 -3.47 6.88 9.18
C GLY A 201 -1.98 6.68 9.01
N TYR A 202 -1.57 5.46 9.28
CA TYR A 202 -0.22 4.97 9.06
C TYR A 202 -0.29 3.59 8.45
N ARG A 203 0.48 3.35 7.41
CA ARG A 203 0.56 2.06 6.71
C ARG A 203 1.99 1.54 6.75
N VAL A 204 2.11 0.25 6.94
CA VAL A 204 3.35 -0.50 6.78
C VAL A 204 3.05 -1.68 5.87
N ILE A 205 3.91 -1.92 4.90
CA ILE A 205 3.94 -3.16 4.11
C ILE A 205 5.40 -3.59 4.01
N ALA A 206 5.66 -4.87 4.25
CA ALA A 206 6.98 -5.45 4.12
C ALA A 206 6.88 -6.79 3.42
N TYR A 207 7.88 -7.09 2.60
CA TYR A 207 7.98 -8.35 1.88
C TYR A 207 9.43 -8.78 1.76
N ASP A 208 9.61 -10.09 1.86
CA ASP A 208 10.85 -10.81 1.61
C ASP A 208 10.61 -11.71 0.39
N TYR A 209 11.10 -11.26 -0.77
CA TYR A 209 10.89 -11.91 -2.07
C TYR A 209 12.23 -12.27 -2.68
N GLU A 210 12.37 -13.53 -3.11
CA GLU A 210 13.52 -13.98 -3.89
C GLU A 210 13.12 -14.74 -5.14
N ASP A 211 13.89 -14.59 -6.20
CA ASP A 211 13.72 -15.33 -7.45
C ASP A 211 15.04 -15.46 -8.21
N GLY A 212 15.10 -16.47 -9.09
CA GLY A 212 16.21 -16.70 -9.97
C GLY A 212 17.40 -17.39 -9.32
N SER A 213 18.54 -17.40 -10.02
CA SER A 213 19.79 -17.99 -9.54
C SER A 213 21.01 -17.39 -10.24
N GLY A 214 22.16 -17.41 -9.57
CA GLY A 214 23.42 -16.92 -10.12
C GLY A 214 23.36 -15.44 -10.48
N ARG A 215 23.60 -15.08 -11.75
CA ARG A 215 23.58 -13.67 -12.20
C ARG A 215 22.18 -13.07 -12.31
N ASN A 216 21.16 -13.93 -12.38
CA ASN A 216 19.75 -13.52 -12.46
C ASN A 216 19.05 -13.62 -11.09
N TYR A 217 19.77 -13.91 -10.03
CA TYR A 217 19.22 -13.91 -8.67
C TYR A 217 18.77 -12.51 -8.30
N GLN A 218 17.57 -12.41 -7.74
CA GLN A 218 16.97 -11.18 -7.21
C GLN A 218 16.45 -11.49 -5.82
N HIS A 219 16.71 -10.61 -4.87
CA HIS A 219 16.17 -10.68 -3.52
C HIS A 219 15.84 -9.27 -3.04
N TYR A 220 14.61 -9.10 -2.58
CA TYR A 220 14.08 -7.85 -2.06
C TYR A 220 13.51 -8.08 -0.66
N ASP A 221 14.26 -7.71 0.37
CA ASP A 221 13.78 -7.63 1.76
C ASP A 221 13.52 -6.15 2.06
N LEU A 222 12.29 -5.71 1.77
CA LEU A 222 11.93 -4.29 1.81
C LEU A 222 10.74 -4.05 2.71
N ARG A 223 10.79 -2.92 3.42
CA ARG A 223 9.71 -2.37 4.22
C ARG A 223 9.39 -0.96 3.77
N GLN A 224 8.14 -0.74 3.37
CA GLN A 224 7.59 0.58 3.04
C GLN A 224 6.64 1.00 4.15
N HIS A 225 6.82 2.20 4.71
CA HIS A 225 5.96 2.65 5.80
C HIS A 225 5.85 4.17 5.85
N GLY A 226 4.71 4.67 6.35
CA GLY A 226 4.56 6.11 6.53
C GLY A 226 3.14 6.56 6.81
N PRO A 227 2.98 7.85 7.14
CA PRO A 227 1.69 8.47 7.34
C PRO A 227 0.95 8.61 6.01
N GLY A 228 -0.36 8.49 6.07
CA GLY A 228 -1.24 8.67 4.92
C GLY A 228 -2.47 9.48 5.26
N ALA A 229 -3.04 10.11 4.25
CA ALA A 229 -4.29 10.82 4.33
C ALA A 229 -5.14 10.55 3.08
N GLY A 230 -6.45 10.61 3.23
CA GLY A 230 -7.36 10.36 2.13
C GLY A 230 -8.79 10.77 2.41
N ILE A 231 -9.60 10.62 1.38
CA ILE A 231 -11.04 10.89 1.41
C ILE A 231 -11.80 9.66 0.94
N ALA A 232 -13.04 9.52 1.40
CA ALA A 232 -13.94 8.50 0.92
C ALA A 232 -15.33 9.03 0.64
N PHE A 233 -15.94 8.47 -0.39
CA PHE A 233 -17.32 8.70 -0.77
C PHE A 233 -18.10 7.39 -0.65
N SER A 234 -19.27 7.48 0.02
CA SER A 234 -20.22 6.36 0.19
C SER A 234 -21.46 6.59 -0.68
N PHE A 235 -21.99 5.51 -1.24
CA PHE A 235 -23.16 5.49 -2.12
C PHE A 235 -24.22 4.55 -1.55
#